data_78c20652f44b07ecc60598940495ff79
#
_entry.id   78c20652f44b07ecc60598940495ff79
#
_cell.length_a   1.000
_cell.length_b   1.000
_cell.length_c   1.000
_cell.angle_alpha   90.00
_cell.angle_beta   90.00
_cell.angle_gamma   90.00
#
_symmetry.space_group_name_H-M   'P 1'
#
loop_
_entity.id
_entity.type
_entity.pdbx_description
1 polymer ?
#
loop_
_entity_poly.entity_id
_entity_poly.type
_entity_poly.pdbx_seq_one_letter_code
_entity_poly.pdbx_strand_id
1 'polypeptide(L)'
;MVLGLAFCMTMFAQEMESAREAVGKMVIGWNLGNTLDALGKRDKVCTTPTDWETSWGQPVTTREMIHAFKERGFNVIRIPVTWRPHLDADNHIDEAWMARVNEIVDYVIDEGMYCIVNIHHDTGTHGWLNADPAKYPEISRRFKAIWQQLAERFRAYDERLLFEAYNEMLDNKGTWDHSVVENYTAINLLAQDFVDVVRATGGNNEYRNLIITTYSANGGDITLSNYRLPGDVHPGHLIGEVHFYDPQDFCFPENKPTVYTDEYREISRTVINRVADHFDKLGIPVIIGEIAAFDKKNTPERVKFSRFVASESKRRGIVLVWWMGLLDRQTCQWSEPEIVDALFEGLK
;
A
#
# COMPACT_ATOMS: atom_id res chain seq x y z
N MET A 1 -22.81 36.88 38.31
CA MET A 1 -21.87 36.91 37.20
C MET A 1 -20.92 35.71 37.41
N VAL A 2 -21.22 34.57 36.77
CA VAL A 2 -20.42 33.35 36.89
C VAL A 2 -19.49 33.32 35.68
N LEU A 3 -18.19 33.53 35.89
CA LEU A 3 -17.19 33.34 34.85
C LEU A 3 -17.00 31.82 34.64
N GLY A 4 -17.47 31.33 33.49
CA GLY A 4 -17.14 30.00 33.01
C GLY A 4 -15.73 29.98 32.46
N LEU A 5 -14.77 29.34 33.18
CA LEU A 5 -13.47 29.00 32.63
C LEU A 5 -13.68 27.87 31.60
N ALA A 6 -13.53 28.21 30.32
CA ALA A 6 -13.38 27.21 29.27
C ALA A 6 -11.98 26.58 29.42
N PHE A 7 -11.92 25.34 29.87
CA PHE A 7 -10.72 24.52 29.84
C PHE A 7 -10.47 24.10 28.39
N CYS A 8 -9.58 24.79 27.72
CA CYS A 8 -9.03 24.33 26.45
C CYS A 8 -8.10 23.15 26.75
N MET A 9 -8.60 21.92 26.64
CA MET A 9 -7.73 20.73 26.64
C MET A 9 -6.91 20.78 25.35
N THR A 10 -5.69 21.24 25.42
CA THR A 10 -4.68 20.93 24.40
C THR A 10 -4.43 19.43 24.51
N MET A 11 -5.04 18.65 23.60
CA MET A 11 -4.63 17.27 23.37
C MET A 11 -3.20 17.33 22.82
N PHE A 12 -2.22 17.03 23.67
CA PHE A 12 -0.88 16.76 23.19
C PHE A 12 -0.96 15.53 22.28
N ALA A 13 -0.41 15.63 21.08
CA ALA A 13 -0.24 14.47 20.23
C ALA A 13 0.54 13.41 21.02
N GLN A 14 0.04 12.19 21.07
CA GLN A 14 0.78 11.09 21.66
C GLN A 14 1.95 10.79 20.73
N GLU A 15 3.17 10.72 21.29
CA GLU A 15 4.34 10.32 20.51
C GLU A 15 4.09 8.90 19.98
N MET A 16 3.91 8.79 18.65
CA MET A 16 3.66 7.53 17.97
C MET A 16 4.98 6.80 17.73
N GLU A 17 4.92 5.47 17.55
CA GLU A 17 6.09 4.70 17.19
C GLU A 17 6.71 5.18 15.87
N SER A 18 8.04 5.14 15.80
CA SER A 18 8.77 5.49 14.59
C SER A 18 8.50 4.49 13.45
N ALA A 19 8.76 4.89 12.21
CA ALA A 19 8.66 4.01 11.04
C ALA A 19 9.49 2.72 11.21
N ARG A 20 10.68 2.81 11.81
CA ARG A 20 11.56 1.66 12.05
C ARG A 20 10.99 0.72 13.11
N GLU A 21 10.37 1.25 14.16
CA GLU A 21 9.70 0.43 15.17
C GLU A 21 8.45 -0.24 14.59
N ALA A 22 7.63 0.48 13.83
CA ALA A 22 6.44 -0.06 13.17
C ALA A 22 6.81 -1.22 12.23
N VAL A 23 7.75 -1.00 11.30
CA VAL A 23 8.21 -2.04 10.37
C VAL A 23 8.85 -3.22 11.13
N GLY A 24 9.57 -2.95 12.23
CA GLY A 24 10.15 -3.99 13.08
C GLY A 24 9.14 -4.88 13.80
N LYS A 25 7.90 -4.39 14.03
CA LYS A 25 6.77 -5.14 14.63
C LYS A 25 5.90 -5.84 13.58
N MET A 26 5.95 -5.40 12.32
CA MET A 26 5.25 -6.04 11.22
C MET A 26 5.91 -7.39 10.89
N VAL A 27 5.11 -8.44 10.73
CA VAL A 27 5.57 -9.80 10.42
C VAL A 27 5.40 -10.09 8.93
N ILE A 28 4.17 -10.05 8.47
CA ILE A 28 3.77 -10.25 7.07
C ILE A 28 2.39 -9.65 6.86
N GLY A 29 2.15 -9.13 5.66
CA GLY A 29 0.87 -8.55 5.29
C GLY A 29 0.17 -9.27 4.14
N TRP A 30 -1.08 -8.86 3.95
CA TRP A 30 -1.93 -9.28 2.86
C TRP A 30 -2.67 -8.08 2.25
N ASN A 31 -2.86 -8.10 0.93
CA ASN A 31 -3.61 -7.08 0.21
C ASN A 31 -5.08 -7.48 0.03
N LEU A 32 -6.00 -6.62 0.49
CA LEU A 32 -7.44 -6.72 0.20
C LEU A 32 -7.70 -6.22 -1.23
N GLY A 33 -7.02 -6.77 -2.22
CA GLY A 33 -7.08 -6.33 -3.60
C GLY A 33 -8.34 -6.78 -4.35
N ASN A 34 -8.64 -6.15 -5.49
CA ASN A 34 -9.84 -6.35 -6.31
C ASN A 34 -11.15 -6.12 -5.56
N THR A 35 -11.15 -5.21 -4.60
CA THR A 35 -12.24 -4.92 -3.67
C THR A 35 -12.55 -3.42 -3.73
N LEU A 36 -11.99 -2.63 -2.80
CA LEU A 36 -12.19 -1.16 -2.81
C LEU A 36 -11.36 -0.45 -3.90
N ASP A 37 -10.43 -1.14 -4.52
CA ASP A 37 -9.69 -0.68 -5.70
C ASP A 37 -10.45 -0.88 -7.01
N ALA A 38 -11.60 -1.58 -7.00
CA ALA A 38 -12.36 -1.89 -8.20
C ALA A 38 -12.97 -0.63 -8.86
N LEU A 39 -12.94 -0.62 -10.20
CA LEU A 39 -13.42 0.50 -11.04
C LEU A 39 -14.83 0.26 -11.63
N GLY A 40 -15.55 -0.73 -11.11
CA GLY A 40 -16.82 -1.17 -11.67
C GLY A 40 -16.65 -2.15 -12.85
N LYS A 41 -17.76 -2.62 -13.38
CA LYS A 41 -17.83 -3.42 -14.60
C LYS A 41 -18.64 -2.67 -15.65
N ARG A 42 -18.30 -2.85 -16.96
CA ARG A 42 -19.01 -2.22 -18.07
C ARG A 42 -20.51 -2.50 -18.08
N ASP A 43 -20.90 -3.69 -17.61
CA ASP A 43 -22.29 -4.19 -17.70
C ASP A 43 -23.04 -4.12 -16.37
N LYS A 44 -22.44 -3.54 -15.31
CA LYS A 44 -23.07 -3.40 -13.99
C LYS A 44 -23.07 -1.94 -13.56
N VAL A 45 -24.27 -1.40 -13.33
CA VAL A 45 -24.39 -0.09 -12.67
C VAL A 45 -24.14 -0.31 -11.19
N CYS A 46 -23.11 0.36 -10.66
CA CYS A 46 -22.82 0.41 -9.23
C CYS A 46 -23.49 1.62 -8.62
N THR A 47 -24.34 1.43 -7.62
CA THR A 47 -25.10 2.49 -6.94
C THR A 47 -24.85 2.59 -5.45
N THR A 48 -24.29 1.53 -4.87
CA THR A 48 -23.92 1.45 -3.47
C THR A 48 -22.44 1.12 -3.31
N PRO A 49 -21.81 1.43 -2.16
CA PRO A 49 -20.42 1.05 -1.91
C PRO A 49 -20.15 -0.45 -2.13
N THR A 50 -21.07 -1.32 -1.72
CA THR A 50 -20.92 -2.77 -1.91
C THR A 50 -21.07 -3.23 -3.35
N ASP A 51 -21.79 -2.48 -4.21
CA ASP A 51 -21.80 -2.76 -5.66
C ASP A 51 -20.42 -2.54 -6.27
N TRP A 52 -19.73 -1.45 -5.87
CA TRP A 52 -18.37 -1.16 -6.30
C TRP A 52 -17.40 -2.20 -5.75
N GLU A 53 -17.43 -2.45 -4.44
CA GLU A 53 -16.59 -3.42 -3.74
C GLU A 53 -16.63 -4.82 -4.39
N THR A 54 -17.79 -5.27 -4.85
CA THR A 54 -17.99 -6.59 -5.44
C THR A 54 -17.87 -6.61 -6.96
N SER A 55 -17.64 -5.47 -7.60
CA SER A 55 -17.72 -5.35 -9.05
C SER A 55 -16.67 -6.20 -9.79
N TRP A 56 -15.53 -6.48 -9.19
CA TRP A 56 -14.48 -7.35 -9.75
C TRP A 56 -14.56 -8.79 -9.27
N GLY A 57 -15.71 -9.20 -8.71
CA GLY A 57 -16.03 -10.60 -8.40
C GLY A 57 -15.60 -11.07 -7.03
N GLN A 58 -15.11 -10.16 -6.18
CA GLN A 58 -14.88 -10.48 -4.78
C GLN A 58 -16.18 -10.37 -3.98
N PRO A 59 -16.35 -11.13 -2.89
CA PRO A 59 -17.47 -10.96 -2.00
C PRO A 59 -17.31 -9.67 -1.17
N VAL A 60 -18.39 -9.24 -0.52
CA VAL A 60 -18.33 -8.17 0.48
C VAL A 60 -17.35 -8.52 1.59
N THR A 61 -16.47 -7.60 1.93
CA THR A 61 -15.48 -7.80 3.00
C THR A 61 -16.15 -7.86 4.37
N THR A 62 -15.78 -8.85 5.17
CA THR A 62 -16.31 -9.06 6.52
C THR A 62 -15.19 -9.07 7.56
N ARG A 63 -15.57 -8.92 8.83
CA ARG A 63 -14.63 -9.04 9.97
C ARG A 63 -14.00 -10.43 10.04
N GLU A 64 -14.76 -11.47 9.70
CA GLU A 64 -14.29 -12.86 9.73
C GLU A 64 -13.15 -13.09 8.74
N MET A 65 -13.17 -12.43 7.57
CA MET A 65 -12.03 -12.49 6.63
C MET A 65 -10.76 -11.93 7.27
N ILE A 66 -10.85 -10.76 7.90
CA ILE A 66 -9.71 -10.10 8.54
C ILE A 66 -9.23 -10.94 9.73
N HIS A 67 -10.17 -11.44 10.54
CA HIS A 67 -9.87 -12.32 11.68
C HIS A 67 -9.13 -13.60 11.25
N ALA A 68 -9.50 -14.21 10.12
CA ALA A 68 -8.82 -15.40 9.61
C ALA A 68 -7.32 -15.13 9.30
N PHE A 69 -6.96 -13.96 8.77
CA PHE A 69 -5.57 -13.56 8.58
C PHE A 69 -4.86 -13.34 9.91
N LYS A 70 -5.51 -12.68 10.88
CA LYS A 70 -4.97 -12.48 12.23
C LYS A 70 -4.64 -13.81 12.92
N GLU A 71 -5.59 -14.74 12.94
CA GLU A 71 -5.42 -16.06 13.55
C GLU A 71 -4.28 -16.86 12.90
N ARG A 72 -4.01 -16.63 11.61
CA ARG A 72 -2.92 -17.28 10.88
C ARG A 72 -1.56 -16.68 11.18
N GLY A 73 -1.51 -15.51 11.83
CA GLY A 73 -0.28 -14.82 12.21
C GLY A 73 0.10 -13.64 11.30
N PHE A 74 -0.74 -13.28 10.33
CA PHE A 74 -0.58 -12.00 9.62
C PHE A 74 -0.88 -10.85 10.58
N ASN A 75 -0.17 -9.75 10.43
CA ASN A 75 -0.43 -8.56 11.26
C ASN A 75 -0.41 -7.24 10.49
N VAL A 76 -0.46 -7.32 9.16
CA VAL A 76 -0.59 -6.15 8.27
C VAL A 76 -1.67 -6.44 7.23
N ILE A 77 -2.63 -5.53 7.06
CA ILE A 77 -3.57 -5.54 5.93
C ILE A 77 -3.40 -4.25 5.15
N ARG A 78 -3.05 -4.36 3.87
CA ARG A 78 -3.10 -3.23 2.94
C ARG A 78 -4.47 -3.22 2.27
N ILE A 79 -5.12 -2.07 2.32
CA ILE A 79 -6.44 -1.81 1.75
C ILE A 79 -6.26 -0.88 0.55
N PRO A 80 -6.11 -1.42 -0.66
CA PRO A 80 -6.09 -0.63 -1.88
C PRO A 80 -7.45 0.04 -2.09
N VAL A 81 -7.46 1.38 -2.31
CA VAL A 81 -8.70 2.13 -2.50
C VAL A 81 -8.62 3.03 -3.72
N THR A 82 -9.60 2.93 -4.61
CA THR A 82 -9.76 3.85 -5.74
C THR A 82 -10.80 4.90 -5.41
N TRP A 83 -10.44 6.17 -5.57
CA TRP A 83 -11.27 7.31 -5.16
C TRP A 83 -12.01 7.99 -6.32
N ARG A 84 -11.45 7.97 -7.53
CA ARG A 84 -11.97 8.73 -8.68
C ARG A 84 -13.45 8.52 -9.03
N PRO A 85 -14.05 7.32 -8.88
CA PRO A 85 -15.47 7.13 -9.14
C PRO A 85 -16.37 7.72 -8.06
N HIS A 86 -15.79 8.11 -6.92
CA HIS A 86 -16.44 8.54 -5.70
C HIS A 86 -16.15 10.01 -5.37
N LEU A 87 -15.71 10.80 -6.37
CA LEU A 87 -15.42 12.22 -6.23
C LEU A 87 -16.46 13.05 -6.99
N ASP A 88 -16.91 14.13 -6.36
CA ASP A 88 -17.69 15.16 -7.05
C ASP A 88 -16.78 16.10 -7.87
N ALA A 89 -17.39 17.12 -8.49
CA ALA A 89 -16.68 18.09 -9.32
C ALA A 89 -15.67 18.95 -8.53
N ASP A 90 -15.86 19.09 -7.24
CA ASP A 90 -15.00 19.86 -6.33
C ASP A 90 -14.01 18.96 -5.59
N ASN A 91 -13.95 17.67 -5.95
CA ASN A 91 -13.13 16.61 -5.35
C ASN A 91 -13.52 16.23 -3.91
N HIS A 92 -14.77 16.45 -3.50
CA HIS A 92 -15.26 15.89 -2.26
C HIS A 92 -15.56 14.39 -2.46
N ILE A 93 -15.13 13.61 -1.47
CA ILE A 93 -15.35 12.17 -1.47
C ILE A 93 -16.79 11.87 -1.04
N ASP A 94 -17.47 10.97 -1.75
CA ASP A 94 -18.79 10.45 -1.37
C ASP A 94 -18.73 9.86 0.06
N GLU A 95 -19.62 10.37 0.93
CA GLU A 95 -19.60 9.98 2.36
C GLU A 95 -19.96 8.50 2.57
N ALA A 96 -20.81 7.92 1.73
CA ALA A 96 -21.14 6.49 1.87
C ALA A 96 -19.93 5.62 1.50
N TRP A 97 -19.14 6.03 0.49
CA TRP A 97 -17.88 5.36 0.16
C TRP A 97 -16.84 5.51 1.28
N MET A 98 -16.64 6.74 1.76
CA MET A 98 -15.73 7.01 2.88
C MET A 98 -16.10 6.20 4.12
N ALA A 99 -17.41 6.11 4.45
CA ALA A 99 -17.89 5.31 5.58
C ALA A 99 -17.61 3.82 5.40
N ARG A 100 -17.72 3.28 4.16
CA ARG A 100 -17.40 1.88 3.88
C ARG A 100 -15.89 1.60 4.02
N VAL A 101 -15.04 2.48 3.51
CA VAL A 101 -13.59 2.38 3.70
C VAL A 101 -13.26 2.41 5.19
N ASN A 102 -13.83 3.36 5.94
CA ASN A 102 -13.64 3.48 7.38
C ASN A 102 -14.05 2.19 8.11
N GLU A 103 -15.19 1.59 7.77
CA GLU A 103 -15.68 0.35 8.38
C GLU A 103 -14.67 -0.80 8.21
N ILE A 104 -14.04 -0.92 7.02
CA ILE A 104 -13.04 -1.96 6.78
C ILE A 104 -11.73 -1.66 7.50
N VAL A 105 -11.34 -0.39 7.58
CA VAL A 105 -10.20 0.04 8.42
C VAL A 105 -10.44 -0.36 9.88
N ASP A 106 -11.65 -0.13 10.41
CA ASP A 106 -12.02 -0.51 11.77
C ASP A 106 -11.90 -2.03 11.98
N TYR A 107 -12.27 -2.85 10.99
CA TYR A 107 -12.09 -4.31 11.10
C TYR A 107 -10.62 -4.70 11.35
N VAL A 108 -9.68 -4.03 10.69
CA VAL A 108 -8.25 -4.30 10.82
C VAL A 108 -7.70 -3.77 12.16
N ILE A 109 -8.06 -2.55 12.53
CA ILE A 109 -7.58 -1.91 13.76
C ILE A 109 -8.12 -2.61 14.99
N ASP A 110 -9.39 -3.04 14.99
CA ASP A 110 -10.02 -3.79 16.08
C ASP A 110 -9.31 -5.14 16.33
N GLU A 111 -8.78 -5.79 15.29
CA GLU A 111 -7.95 -7.01 15.41
C GLU A 111 -6.52 -6.72 15.90
N GLY A 112 -6.18 -5.48 16.16
CA GLY A 112 -4.84 -5.08 16.62
C GLY A 112 -3.75 -5.24 15.56
N MET A 113 -4.12 -5.17 14.28
CA MET A 113 -3.20 -5.25 13.14
C MET A 113 -2.85 -3.87 12.57
N TYR A 114 -1.75 -3.80 11.85
CA TYR A 114 -1.42 -2.64 11.03
C TYR A 114 -2.32 -2.58 9.80
N CYS A 115 -2.77 -1.39 9.48
CA CYS A 115 -3.62 -1.09 8.33
C CYS A 115 -2.94 -0.07 7.43
N ILE A 116 -2.85 -0.34 6.14
CA ILE A 116 -2.30 0.58 5.14
C ILE A 116 -3.43 0.98 4.20
N VAL A 117 -3.68 2.28 4.05
CA VAL A 117 -4.68 2.83 3.12
C VAL A 117 -3.99 3.73 2.11
N ASN A 118 -4.38 3.65 0.83
CA ASN A 118 -3.74 4.36 -0.26
C ASN A 118 -4.72 5.04 -1.24
N ILE A 119 -4.14 5.68 -2.26
CA ILE A 119 -4.80 6.04 -3.52
C ILE A 119 -4.32 5.03 -4.59
N HIS A 120 -5.23 4.14 -5.03
CA HIS A 120 -4.83 2.96 -5.84
C HIS A 120 -4.99 3.17 -7.35
N HIS A 121 -6.11 2.78 -7.96
CA HIS A 121 -6.31 2.91 -9.41
C HIS A 121 -6.76 4.32 -9.87
N ASP A 122 -6.56 5.33 -9.06
CA ASP A 122 -6.42 6.72 -9.49
C ASP A 122 -5.13 6.93 -10.27
N THR A 123 -4.15 6.03 -10.08
CA THR A 123 -2.95 5.83 -10.88
C THR A 123 -3.21 4.85 -12.03
N GLY A 124 -2.16 4.45 -12.75
CA GLY A 124 -2.25 3.45 -13.83
C GLY A 124 -2.68 4.02 -15.18
N THR A 125 -2.94 3.15 -16.15
CA THR A 125 -3.11 3.50 -17.58
C THR A 125 -4.21 4.53 -17.85
N HIS A 126 -5.25 4.57 -17.04
CA HIS A 126 -6.39 5.48 -17.19
C HIS A 126 -6.57 6.39 -15.97
N GLY A 127 -5.58 6.42 -15.09
CA GLY A 127 -5.59 7.24 -13.89
C GLY A 127 -5.40 8.73 -14.21
N TRP A 128 -5.97 9.58 -13.37
CA TRP A 128 -5.71 11.02 -13.41
C TRP A 128 -4.40 11.36 -12.67
N LEU A 129 -4.01 10.52 -11.70
CA LEU A 129 -2.79 10.67 -10.90
C LEU A 129 -1.62 10.02 -11.66
N ASN A 130 -0.86 10.83 -12.35
CA ASN A 130 0.27 10.39 -13.16
C ASN A 130 1.48 11.32 -13.02
N ALA A 131 2.66 10.80 -13.38
CA ALA A 131 3.93 11.53 -13.30
C ALA A 131 4.11 12.46 -14.50
N ASP A 132 3.26 13.49 -14.61
CA ASP A 132 3.31 14.51 -15.67
C ASP A 132 3.72 15.88 -15.09
N PRO A 133 4.95 16.34 -15.30
CA PRO A 133 5.40 17.65 -14.80
C PRO A 133 4.57 18.82 -15.35
N ALA A 134 4.04 18.72 -16.57
CA ALA A 134 3.23 19.77 -17.17
C ALA A 134 1.86 19.92 -16.51
N LYS A 135 1.32 18.84 -15.99
CA LYS A 135 0.02 18.80 -15.28
C LYS A 135 0.13 18.81 -13.75
N TYR A 136 1.35 18.84 -13.22
CA TYR A 136 1.57 18.79 -11.78
C TYR A 136 0.69 19.79 -10.99
N PRO A 137 0.51 21.07 -11.36
CA PRO A 137 -0.31 21.98 -10.56
C PRO A 137 -1.79 21.57 -10.45
N GLU A 138 -2.34 20.93 -11.48
CA GLU A 138 -3.71 20.42 -11.47
C GLU A 138 -3.80 19.13 -10.64
N ILE A 139 -2.90 18.20 -10.91
CA ILE A 139 -2.80 16.91 -10.19
C ILE A 139 -2.58 17.14 -8.69
N SER A 140 -1.63 17.99 -8.33
CA SER A 140 -1.32 18.36 -6.93
C SER A 140 -2.53 18.90 -6.18
N ARG A 141 -3.32 19.79 -6.81
CA ARG A 141 -4.52 20.36 -6.16
C ARG A 141 -5.52 19.26 -5.81
N ARG A 142 -5.84 18.37 -6.75
CA ARG A 142 -6.77 17.26 -6.56
C ARG A 142 -6.23 16.26 -5.55
N PHE A 143 -4.95 15.90 -5.66
CA PHE A 143 -4.26 14.98 -4.79
C PHE A 143 -4.29 15.45 -3.32
N LYS A 144 -3.97 16.72 -3.08
CA LYS A 144 -4.03 17.32 -1.74
C LYS A 144 -5.46 17.38 -1.20
N ALA A 145 -6.46 17.68 -2.04
CA ALA A 145 -7.85 17.71 -1.61
C ALA A 145 -8.35 16.33 -1.13
N ILE A 146 -7.93 15.25 -1.79
CA ILE A 146 -8.27 13.88 -1.36
C ILE A 146 -7.53 13.54 -0.06
N TRP A 147 -6.21 13.75 -0.01
CA TRP A 147 -5.42 13.42 1.19
C TRP A 147 -5.83 14.24 2.41
N GLN A 148 -6.24 15.49 2.25
CA GLN A 148 -6.76 16.27 3.35
C GLN A 148 -8.00 15.62 3.97
N GLN A 149 -8.97 15.20 3.14
CA GLN A 149 -10.20 14.55 3.61
C GLN A 149 -9.89 13.21 4.31
N LEU A 150 -8.98 12.40 3.73
CA LEU A 150 -8.56 11.14 4.34
C LEU A 150 -7.86 11.37 5.68
N ALA A 151 -6.91 12.30 5.71
CA ALA A 151 -6.16 12.61 6.91
C ALA A 151 -7.06 13.17 8.03
N GLU A 152 -8.03 14.03 7.70
CA GLU A 152 -9.02 14.53 8.67
C GLU A 152 -9.93 13.42 9.19
N ARG A 153 -10.43 12.53 8.31
CA ARG A 153 -11.29 11.39 8.67
C ARG A 153 -10.62 10.46 9.66
N PHE A 154 -9.35 10.15 9.42
CA PHE A 154 -8.61 9.16 10.20
C PHE A 154 -7.65 9.78 11.24
N ARG A 155 -7.77 11.09 11.53
CA ARG A 155 -6.85 11.83 12.40
C ARG A 155 -6.69 11.24 13.80
N ALA A 156 -7.74 10.63 14.35
CA ALA A 156 -7.75 10.09 15.70
C ALA A 156 -7.25 8.63 15.81
N TYR A 157 -7.00 7.95 14.69
CA TYR A 157 -6.49 6.59 14.69
C TYR A 157 -5.04 6.54 15.19
N ASP A 158 -4.71 5.47 15.89
CA ASP A 158 -3.37 5.25 16.47
C ASP A 158 -2.30 4.93 15.40
N GLU A 159 -1.09 4.60 15.84
CA GLU A 159 0.09 4.32 15.02
C GLU A 159 -0.08 3.12 14.07
N ARG A 160 -1.06 2.24 14.30
CA ARG A 160 -1.29 1.07 13.45
C ARG A 160 -1.94 1.40 12.12
N LEU A 161 -2.54 2.59 11.97
CA LEU A 161 -3.00 3.06 10.67
C LEU A 161 -1.90 3.85 9.99
N LEU A 162 -1.45 3.38 8.83
CA LEU A 162 -0.46 4.02 7.96
C LEU A 162 -1.14 4.54 6.70
N PHE A 163 -0.63 5.63 6.15
CA PHE A 163 -1.05 6.14 4.85
C PHE A 163 0.05 5.91 3.81
N GLU A 164 -0.33 5.41 2.65
CA GLU A 164 0.52 5.21 1.49
C GLU A 164 0.14 6.21 0.40
N ALA A 165 1.08 7.04 -0.02
CA ALA A 165 0.83 8.20 -0.85
C ALA A 165 0.02 7.88 -2.13
N TYR A 166 0.44 6.86 -2.84
CA TYR A 166 -0.15 6.40 -4.11
C TYR A 166 0.38 5.00 -4.43
N ASN A 167 -0.39 4.28 -5.25
CA ASN A 167 0.01 2.98 -5.80
C ASN A 167 1.08 3.14 -6.91
N GLU A 168 0.97 2.40 -7.98
CA GLU A 168 1.84 2.35 -9.14
C GLU A 168 1.59 3.53 -10.09
N MET A 169 2.15 4.70 -9.79
CA MET A 169 1.99 5.89 -10.62
C MET A 169 2.76 5.72 -11.94
N LEU A 170 2.06 5.79 -13.08
CA LEU A 170 2.64 5.73 -14.42
C LEU A 170 2.88 7.13 -15.00
N ASP A 171 3.46 7.19 -16.20
CA ASP A 171 3.57 8.42 -16.98
C ASP A 171 2.20 8.87 -17.53
N ASN A 172 2.15 10.02 -18.19
CA ASN A 172 0.93 10.57 -18.81
C ASN A 172 0.42 9.79 -20.03
N LYS A 173 1.18 8.79 -20.51
CA LYS A 173 0.81 7.87 -21.59
C LYS A 173 0.30 6.54 -21.04
N GLY A 174 0.35 6.35 -19.73
CA GLY A 174 0.01 5.10 -19.07
C GLY A 174 1.02 3.98 -19.35
N THR A 175 2.30 4.34 -19.51
CA THR A 175 3.36 3.37 -19.76
C THR A 175 4.23 3.14 -18.53
N TRP A 176 4.88 1.97 -18.49
CA TRP A 176 5.83 1.58 -17.45
C TRP A 176 7.26 2.03 -17.77
N ASP A 177 7.41 3.07 -18.59
CA ASP A 177 8.73 3.58 -18.99
C ASP A 177 9.35 4.43 -17.87
N HIS A 178 10.36 3.90 -17.21
CA HIS A 178 11.10 4.56 -16.14
C HIS A 178 12.27 5.41 -16.63
N SER A 179 12.52 5.45 -17.94
CA SER A 179 13.69 6.15 -18.53
C SER A 179 13.50 7.67 -18.62
N VAL A 180 12.26 8.16 -18.56
CA VAL A 180 11.93 9.60 -18.67
C VAL A 180 12.20 10.29 -17.35
N VAL A 181 13.39 10.86 -17.21
CA VAL A 181 13.89 11.44 -15.93
C VAL A 181 13.05 12.63 -15.46
N GLU A 182 12.48 13.41 -16.39
CA GLU A 182 11.63 14.56 -16.07
C GLU A 182 10.40 14.18 -15.25
N ASN A 183 9.85 12.97 -15.44
CA ASN A 183 8.69 12.48 -14.70
C ASN A 183 8.95 12.35 -13.20
N TYR A 184 10.20 12.07 -12.80
CA TYR A 184 10.57 12.01 -11.38
C TYR A 184 10.41 13.34 -10.66
N THR A 185 10.45 14.45 -11.36
CA THR A 185 10.18 15.77 -10.77
C THR A 185 8.74 15.83 -10.24
N ALA A 186 7.76 15.40 -11.05
CA ALA A 186 6.36 15.40 -10.64
C ALA A 186 6.11 14.48 -9.46
N ILE A 187 6.61 13.24 -9.52
CA ILE A 187 6.36 12.25 -8.46
C ILE A 187 7.02 12.66 -7.13
N ASN A 188 8.24 13.19 -7.17
CA ASN A 188 8.92 13.66 -5.97
C ASN A 188 8.21 14.88 -5.35
N LEU A 189 7.64 15.78 -6.16
CA LEU A 189 6.82 16.89 -5.68
C LEU A 189 5.50 16.41 -5.08
N LEU A 190 4.84 15.42 -5.68
CA LEU A 190 3.62 14.81 -5.12
C LEU A 190 3.89 14.09 -3.79
N ALA A 191 5.04 13.43 -3.66
CA ALA A 191 5.46 12.86 -2.40
C ALA A 191 5.61 13.93 -1.29
N GLN A 192 6.16 15.11 -1.63
CA GLN A 192 6.22 16.23 -0.68
C GLN A 192 4.83 16.78 -0.35
N ASP A 193 3.97 17.00 -1.37
CA ASP A 193 2.59 17.43 -1.16
C ASP A 193 1.81 16.52 -0.22
N PHE A 194 2.04 15.19 -0.32
CA PHE A 194 1.42 14.20 0.56
C PHE A 194 1.86 14.40 2.02
N VAL A 195 3.16 14.48 2.27
CA VAL A 195 3.68 14.68 3.63
C VAL A 195 3.14 15.98 4.20
N ASP A 196 3.23 17.08 3.45
CA ASP A 196 2.83 18.40 3.91
C ASP A 196 1.34 18.46 4.26
N VAL A 197 0.47 17.93 3.39
CA VAL A 197 -0.98 17.98 3.63
C VAL A 197 -1.40 17.10 4.80
N VAL A 198 -0.81 15.91 4.95
CA VAL A 198 -1.14 15.03 6.09
C VAL A 198 -0.68 15.66 7.40
N ARG A 199 0.57 16.15 7.47
CA ARG A 199 1.10 16.80 8.68
C ARG A 199 0.28 18.03 9.09
N ALA A 200 -0.17 18.82 8.12
CA ALA A 200 -0.97 20.03 8.36
C ALA A 200 -2.33 19.75 9.04
N THR A 201 -2.87 18.54 8.97
CA THR A 201 -4.12 18.18 9.64
C THR A 201 -3.98 18.02 11.16
N GLY A 202 -2.76 17.86 11.67
CA GLY A 202 -2.46 17.78 13.10
C GLY A 202 -2.97 16.51 13.79
N GLY A 203 -3.01 16.52 15.10
CA GLY A 203 -3.37 15.37 15.93
C GLY A 203 -2.41 14.20 15.69
N ASN A 204 -2.92 12.97 15.63
CA ASN A 204 -2.07 11.80 15.42
C ASN A 204 -1.35 11.80 14.05
N ASN A 205 -1.82 12.59 13.09
CA ASN A 205 -1.16 12.72 11.79
C ASN A 205 0.17 13.48 11.83
N GLU A 206 0.47 14.21 12.91
CA GLU A 206 1.78 14.84 13.09
C GLU A 206 2.91 13.80 13.12
N TYR A 207 2.64 12.62 13.69
CA TYR A 207 3.62 11.55 13.88
C TYR A 207 3.22 10.24 13.18
N ARG A 208 2.13 10.23 12.39
CA ARG A 208 1.71 9.04 11.65
C ARG A 208 2.79 8.59 10.67
N ASN A 209 3.08 7.29 10.64
CA ASN A 209 3.98 6.71 9.66
C ASN A 209 3.37 6.81 8.25
N LEU A 210 4.13 7.42 7.33
CA LEU A 210 3.74 7.67 5.95
C LEU A 210 4.61 6.84 5.00
N ILE A 211 3.96 6.20 4.03
CA ILE A 211 4.62 5.32 3.05
C ILE A 211 4.74 6.07 1.73
N ILE A 212 5.95 6.12 1.20
CA ILE A 212 6.28 6.79 -0.05
C ILE A 212 6.72 5.74 -1.07
N THR A 213 5.83 5.48 -2.01
CA THR A 213 6.06 4.51 -3.09
C THR A 213 7.01 5.09 -4.13
N THR A 214 7.86 4.26 -4.71
CA THR A 214 8.73 4.65 -5.82
C THR A 214 7.93 4.81 -7.12
N TYR A 215 8.54 5.41 -8.17
CA TYR A 215 7.89 5.51 -9.48
C TYR A 215 7.48 4.12 -9.99
N SER A 216 6.18 3.95 -10.31
CA SER A 216 5.55 2.66 -10.66
C SER A 216 5.81 1.55 -9.64
N ALA A 217 6.07 1.90 -8.39
CA ALA A 217 6.51 0.98 -7.33
C ALA A 217 7.73 0.13 -7.71
N ASN A 218 8.55 0.59 -8.66
CA ASN A 218 9.66 -0.17 -9.23
C ASN A 218 10.92 -0.10 -8.37
N GLY A 219 11.60 -1.26 -8.15
CA GLY A 219 12.85 -1.40 -7.41
C GLY A 219 14.13 -1.38 -8.27
N GLY A 220 14.05 -0.90 -9.52
CA GLY A 220 15.18 -0.85 -10.45
C GLY A 220 16.12 0.33 -10.23
N ASP A 221 17.34 0.23 -10.76
CA ASP A 221 18.42 1.22 -10.54
C ASP A 221 18.02 2.64 -11.00
N ILE A 222 17.36 2.79 -12.15
CA ILE A 222 16.93 4.10 -12.65
C ILE A 222 15.94 4.73 -11.68
N THR A 223 14.95 3.97 -11.24
CA THR A 223 13.92 4.45 -10.30
C THR A 223 14.55 4.85 -8.97
N LEU A 224 15.33 3.97 -8.37
CA LEU A 224 15.94 4.23 -7.07
C LEU A 224 16.91 5.41 -7.11
N SER A 225 17.70 5.56 -8.17
CA SER A 225 18.64 6.69 -8.29
C SER A 225 17.97 8.06 -8.44
N ASN A 226 16.73 8.10 -8.93
CA ASN A 226 15.94 9.33 -9.10
C ASN A 226 14.89 9.53 -7.97
N TYR A 227 14.71 8.56 -7.10
CA TYR A 227 13.87 8.70 -5.92
C TYR A 227 14.43 9.75 -4.96
N ARG A 228 13.58 10.63 -4.46
CA ARG A 228 13.94 11.64 -3.47
C ARG A 228 13.00 11.52 -2.29
N LEU A 229 13.57 11.31 -1.12
CA LEU A 229 12.82 11.30 0.12
C LEU A 229 12.26 12.71 0.38
N PRO A 230 10.95 12.87 0.58
CA PRO A 230 10.39 14.17 0.94
C PRO A 230 10.90 14.64 2.31
N GLY A 231 10.94 15.96 2.50
CA GLY A 231 11.18 16.54 3.82
C GLY A 231 10.00 16.26 4.76
N ASP A 232 10.30 15.92 6.01
CA ASP A 232 9.29 15.75 7.05
C ASP A 232 9.67 16.59 8.29
N VAL A 233 8.74 17.37 8.81
CA VAL A 233 8.92 18.17 10.03
C VAL A 233 9.08 17.28 11.28
N HIS A 234 8.64 16.04 11.21
CA HIS A 234 8.78 15.02 12.23
C HIS A 234 9.62 13.84 11.70
N PRO A 235 10.96 13.92 11.78
CA PRO A 235 11.84 12.88 11.23
C PRO A 235 11.59 11.51 11.87
N GLY A 236 11.81 10.45 11.08
CA GLY A 236 11.69 9.08 11.58
C GLY A 236 10.32 8.42 11.31
N HIS A 237 9.42 9.09 10.61
CA HIS A 237 8.07 8.62 10.32
C HIS A 237 7.79 8.38 8.82
N LEU A 238 8.85 8.18 8.02
CA LEU A 238 8.72 7.82 6.60
C LEU A 238 9.18 6.39 6.36
N ILE A 239 8.45 5.69 5.49
CA ILE A 239 8.71 4.32 5.04
C ILE A 239 8.81 4.35 3.52
N GLY A 240 9.81 3.72 2.94
CA GLY A 240 9.88 3.49 1.50
C GLY A 240 9.03 2.31 1.08
N GLU A 241 8.59 2.30 -0.18
CA GLU A 241 7.82 1.18 -0.72
C GLU A 241 8.21 0.88 -2.16
N VAL A 242 8.26 -0.42 -2.46
CA VAL A 242 8.32 -0.97 -3.82
C VAL A 242 7.36 -2.14 -3.95
N HIS A 243 6.98 -2.51 -5.19
CA HIS A 243 6.35 -3.78 -5.50
C HIS A 243 7.38 -4.75 -6.06
N PHE A 244 7.16 -6.03 -5.82
CA PHE A 244 8.11 -7.07 -6.16
C PHE A 244 7.44 -8.22 -6.91
N TYR A 245 7.64 -8.24 -8.21
CA TYR A 245 7.20 -9.33 -9.08
C TYR A 245 8.40 -9.88 -9.89
N ASP A 246 9.55 -10.03 -9.22
CA ASP A 246 10.79 -10.49 -9.83
C ASP A 246 11.16 -11.94 -9.44
N PRO A 247 11.49 -12.79 -10.41
CA PRO A 247 11.51 -12.50 -11.85
C PRO A 247 10.10 -12.47 -12.45
N GLN A 248 9.82 -11.47 -13.29
CA GLN A 248 8.48 -11.28 -13.90
C GLN A 248 8.02 -12.51 -14.68
N ASP A 249 8.93 -13.17 -15.38
CA ASP A 249 8.62 -14.40 -16.13
C ASP A 249 8.05 -15.52 -15.25
N PHE A 250 8.49 -15.59 -14.00
CA PHE A 250 7.95 -16.56 -13.04
C PHE A 250 6.68 -16.05 -12.35
N CYS A 251 6.64 -14.78 -12.00
CA CYS A 251 5.56 -14.24 -11.17
C CYS A 251 4.25 -14.04 -11.91
N PHE A 252 4.26 -13.57 -13.17
CA PHE A 252 3.02 -13.27 -13.92
C PHE A 252 2.40 -14.49 -14.62
N PRO A 253 1.04 -14.57 -14.67
CA PRO A 253 0.33 -15.77 -15.13
C PRO A 253 0.45 -16.00 -16.64
N GLU A 254 0.62 -14.95 -17.44
CA GLU A 254 0.74 -15.00 -18.90
C GLU A 254 2.11 -15.49 -19.38
N ASN A 255 3.13 -15.44 -18.52
CA ASN A 255 4.48 -15.89 -18.85
C ASN A 255 4.61 -17.42 -18.68
N LYS A 256 5.45 -18.04 -19.52
CA LYS A 256 5.52 -19.51 -19.61
C LYS A 256 6.35 -20.22 -18.52
N PRO A 257 7.46 -19.66 -17.99
CA PRO A 257 8.26 -20.37 -16.99
C PRO A 257 7.45 -20.70 -15.73
N THR A 258 7.45 -21.98 -15.38
CA THR A 258 6.74 -22.50 -14.19
C THR A 258 7.66 -23.02 -13.12
N VAL A 259 8.98 -23.06 -13.39
CA VAL A 259 10.01 -23.56 -12.49
C VAL A 259 10.78 -22.38 -11.91
N TYR A 260 10.92 -22.34 -10.61
CA TYR A 260 11.72 -21.35 -9.90
C TYR A 260 13.17 -21.82 -9.78
N THR A 261 13.98 -21.48 -10.77
CA THR A 261 15.37 -21.92 -10.93
C THR A 261 16.33 -21.20 -9.97
N ASP A 262 17.58 -21.69 -9.87
CA ASP A 262 18.61 -20.99 -9.10
C ASP A 262 18.97 -19.62 -9.68
N GLU A 263 18.89 -19.46 -11.01
CA GLU A 263 19.03 -18.16 -11.66
C GLU A 263 17.93 -17.19 -11.22
N TYR A 264 16.69 -17.64 -11.14
CA TYR A 264 15.56 -16.86 -10.67
C TYR A 264 15.69 -16.48 -9.18
N ARG A 265 16.23 -17.35 -8.36
CA ARG A 265 16.57 -17.01 -6.96
C ARG A 265 17.58 -15.88 -6.88
N GLU A 266 18.60 -15.91 -7.75
CA GLU A 266 19.63 -14.87 -7.76
C GLU A 266 19.09 -13.53 -8.23
N ILE A 267 18.16 -13.51 -9.20
CA ILE A 267 17.43 -12.30 -9.60
C ILE A 267 16.65 -11.74 -8.40
N SER A 268 15.84 -12.57 -7.74
CA SER A 268 15.06 -12.15 -6.55
C SER A 268 15.97 -11.59 -5.45
N ARG A 269 17.07 -12.27 -5.13
CA ARG A 269 18.04 -11.81 -4.13
C ARG A 269 18.67 -10.48 -4.51
N THR A 270 19.05 -10.32 -5.76
CA THR A 270 19.68 -9.10 -6.27
C THR A 270 18.75 -7.90 -6.13
N VAL A 271 17.47 -8.05 -6.50
CA VAL A 271 16.48 -6.96 -6.38
C VAL A 271 16.22 -6.62 -4.91
N ILE A 272 16.00 -7.63 -4.05
CA ILE A 272 15.77 -7.42 -2.61
C ILE A 272 16.96 -6.67 -1.97
N ASN A 273 18.20 -7.10 -2.26
CA ASN A 273 19.39 -6.44 -1.74
C ASN A 273 19.52 -4.99 -2.26
N ARG A 274 19.29 -4.75 -3.54
CA ARG A 274 19.34 -3.41 -4.14
C ARG A 274 18.36 -2.46 -3.45
N VAL A 275 17.12 -2.90 -3.27
CA VAL A 275 16.08 -2.12 -2.57
C VAL A 275 16.50 -1.81 -1.14
N ALA A 276 16.90 -2.83 -0.38
CA ALA A 276 17.35 -2.64 0.99
C ALA A 276 18.54 -1.68 1.08
N ASP A 277 19.59 -1.87 0.25
CA ASP A 277 20.79 -1.03 0.27
C ASP A 277 20.47 0.44 -0.07
N HIS A 278 19.48 0.68 -0.91
CA HIS A 278 19.05 2.04 -1.24
C HIS A 278 18.38 2.73 -0.05
N PHE A 279 17.39 2.09 0.56
CA PHE A 279 16.63 2.68 1.67
C PHE A 279 17.44 2.73 2.98
N ASP A 280 18.36 1.78 3.18
CA ASP A 280 19.36 1.85 4.27
C ASP A 280 20.23 3.12 4.16
N LYS A 281 20.68 3.48 2.95
CA LYS A 281 21.43 4.73 2.70
C LYS A 281 20.61 5.99 2.98
N LEU A 282 19.28 5.93 2.76
CA LEU A 282 18.36 7.02 3.09
C LEU A 282 18.01 7.07 4.59
N GLY A 283 18.38 6.04 5.36
CA GLY A 283 18.14 5.96 6.80
C GLY A 283 16.70 5.62 7.19
N ILE A 284 15.87 5.17 6.26
CA ILE A 284 14.48 4.79 6.49
C ILE A 284 14.24 3.30 6.23
N PRO A 285 13.25 2.66 6.87
CA PRO A 285 12.82 1.32 6.54
C PRO A 285 12.09 1.28 5.20
N VAL A 286 11.99 0.09 4.61
CA VAL A 286 11.24 -0.15 3.37
C VAL A 286 10.35 -1.39 3.52
N ILE A 287 9.19 -1.36 2.85
CA ILE A 287 8.31 -2.52 2.70
C ILE A 287 8.19 -2.91 1.22
N ILE A 288 7.83 -4.14 0.98
CA ILE A 288 7.34 -4.62 -0.31
C ILE A 288 5.81 -4.68 -0.21
N GLY A 289 5.14 -3.61 -0.71
CA GLY A 289 3.69 -3.42 -0.58
C GLY A 289 2.86 -4.40 -1.43
N GLU A 290 3.46 -4.95 -2.48
CA GLU A 290 2.87 -6.04 -3.26
C GLU A 290 3.91 -7.06 -3.69
N ILE A 291 3.57 -8.33 -3.50
CA ILE A 291 4.34 -9.47 -3.99
C ILE A 291 3.40 -10.65 -4.23
N ALA A 292 3.57 -11.35 -5.33
CA ALA A 292 2.93 -12.63 -5.59
C ALA A 292 3.69 -13.45 -6.64
N ALA A 293 3.39 -14.74 -6.69
CA ALA A 293 3.60 -15.59 -7.86
C ALA A 293 2.27 -16.25 -8.19
N PHE A 294 1.71 -15.92 -9.37
CA PHE A 294 0.41 -16.42 -9.78
C PHE A 294 0.43 -17.92 -10.10
N ASP A 295 -0.70 -18.58 -9.86
CA ASP A 295 -0.80 -20.02 -10.06
C ASP A 295 -0.80 -20.40 -11.55
N LYS A 296 0.19 -21.22 -11.91
CA LYS A 296 0.35 -21.84 -13.24
C LYS A 296 0.29 -23.37 -13.13
N LYS A 297 -0.43 -23.90 -12.14
CA LYS A 297 -0.44 -25.32 -11.77
C LYS A 297 0.97 -25.81 -11.34
N ASN A 298 1.69 -24.98 -10.61
CA ASN A 298 3.07 -25.17 -10.21
C ASN A 298 3.30 -24.91 -8.71
N THR A 299 2.33 -25.27 -7.86
CA THR A 299 2.36 -25.03 -6.41
C THR A 299 3.72 -25.36 -5.75
N PRO A 300 4.40 -26.48 -6.03
CA PRO A 300 5.71 -26.76 -5.44
C PRO A 300 6.78 -25.68 -5.75
N GLU A 301 6.74 -25.09 -6.93
CA GLU A 301 7.68 -24.04 -7.32
C GLU A 301 7.33 -22.69 -6.67
N ARG A 302 6.03 -22.39 -6.55
CA ARG A 302 5.53 -21.23 -5.80
C ARG A 302 5.89 -21.33 -4.31
N VAL A 303 5.82 -22.51 -3.72
CA VAL A 303 6.29 -22.78 -2.35
C VAL A 303 7.79 -22.45 -2.21
N LYS A 304 8.64 -22.86 -3.17
CA LYS A 304 10.06 -22.51 -3.17
C LYS A 304 10.27 -20.99 -3.25
N PHE A 305 9.56 -20.31 -4.15
CA PHE A 305 9.61 -18.87 -4.30
C PHE A 305 9.19 -18.16 -3.00
N SER A 306 8.02 -18.50 -2.46
CA SER A 306 7.44 -17.86 -1.27
C SER A 306 8.37 -17.98 -0.05
N ARG A 307 8.90 -19.18 0.20
CA ARG A 307 9.87 -19.40 1.29
C ARG A 307 11.15 -18.59 1.07
N PHE A 308 11.66 -18.58 -0.15
CA PHE A 308 12.92 -17.90 -0.47
C PHE A 308 12.80 -16.39 -0.30
N VAL A 309 11.79 -15.77 -0.91
CA VAL A 309 11.61 -14.32 -0.84
C VAL A 309 11.28 -13.85 0.57
N ALA A 310 10.52 -14.62 1.35
CA ALA A 310 10.26 -14.32 2.75
C ALA A 310 11.55 -14.35 3.57
N SER A 311 12.41 -15.36 3.38
CA SER A 311 13.70 -15.47 4.06
C SER A 311 14.67 -14.34 3.70
N GLU A 312 14.81 -14.01 2.41
CA GLU A 312 15.71 -12.93 1.97
C GLU A 312 15.21 -11.56 2.44
N SER A 313 13.89 -11.32 2.39
CA SER A 313 13.31 -10.06 2.86
C SER A 313 13.46 -9.88 4.37
N LYS A 314 13.17 -10.93 5.17
CA LYS A 314 13.41 -10.91 6.62
C LYS A 314 14.89 -10.62 6.95
N ARG A 315 15.82 -11.27 6.25
CA ARG A 315 17.27 -11.03 6.44
C ARG A 315 17.66 -9.57 6.24
N ARG A 316 16.92 -8.85 5.41
CA ARG A 316 17.12 -7.42 5.12
C ARG A 316 16.19 -6.49 5.89
N GLY A 317 15.35 -7.01 6.80
CA GLY A 317 14.40 -6.22 7.58
C GLY A 317 13.25 -5.64 6.74
N ILE A 318 12.93 -6.26 5.60
CA ILE A 318 11.84 -5.85 4.71
C ILE A 318 10.59 -6.68 5.02
N VAL A 319 9.46 -6.02 5.20
CA VAL A 319 8.15 -6.68 5.36
C VAL A 319 7.53 -6.91 4.00
N LEU A 320 6.94 -8.10 3.80
CA LEU A 320 6.20 -8.45 2.60
C LEU A 320 4.70 -8.31 2.82
N VAL A 321 3.99 -7.75 1.84
CA VAL A 321 2.53 -7.72 1.79
C VAL A 321 2.06 -8.48 0.56
N TRP A 322 1.54 -9.71 0.77
CA TRP A 322 1.17 -10.61 -0.32
C TRP A 322 -0.04 -10.08 -1.08
N TRP A 323 0.03 -10.13 -2.43
CA TRP A 323 -1.05 -9.66 -3.29
C TRP A 323 -2.09 -10.74 -3.52
N MET A 324 -3.30 -10.52 -2.98
CA MET A 324 -4.50 -11.35 -3.18
C MET A 324 -4.32 -12.86 -2.88
N GLY A 325 -5.27 -13.68 -3.36
CA GLY A 325 -5.23 -15.13 -3.18
C GLY A 325 -5.20 -15.55 -1.71
N LEU A 326 -4.61 -16.70 -1.44
CA LEU A 326 -4.39 -17.38 -0.15
C LEU A 326 -5.68 -17.85 0.54
N LEU A 327 -6.69 -17.02 0.65
CA LEU A 327 -7.97 -17.29 1.32
C LEU A 327 -9.12 -17.29 0.31
N ASP A 328 -9.99 -18.27 0.37
CA ASP A 328 -11.33 -18.17 -0.20
C ASP A 328 -12.15 -17.20 0.68
N ARG A 329 -12.42 -16.03 0.14
CA ARG A 329 -13.04 -14.92 0.89
C ARG A 329 -14.51 -15.16 1.20
N GLN A 330 -15.17 -16.11 0.52
CA GLN A 330 -16.56 -16.46 0.76
C GLN A 330 -16.71 -17.40 1.94
N THR A 331 -15.79 -18.34 2.08
CA THR A 331 -15.82 -19.38 3.10
C THR A 331 -14.85 -19.14 4.25
N CYS A 332 -13.96 -18.17 4.14
CA CYS A 332 -12.83 -17.93 5.04
C CYS A 332 -11.92 -19.16 5.22
N GLN A 333 -11.84 -20.02 4.22
CA GLN A 333 -10.96 -21.18 4.22
C GLN A 333 -9.69 -20.87 3.42
N TRP A 334 -8.55 -21.38 3.88
CA TRP A 334 -7.28 -21.22 3.17
C TRP A 334 -7.30 -22.00 1.87
N SER A 335 -7.25 -21.31 0.73
CA SER A 335 -7.21 -21.91 -0.61
C SER A 335 -5.81 -22.32 -1.02
N GLU A 336 -4.78 -21.68 -0.46
CA GLU A 336 -3.36 -21.94 -0.78
C GLU A 336 -2.52 -22.14 0.51
N PRO A 337 -2.86 -23.11 1.37
CA PRO A 337 -2.21 -23.28 2.68
C PRO A 337 -0.71 -23.53 2.56
N GLU A 338 -0.24 -24.23 1.52
CA GLU A 338 1.18 -24.53 1.32
C GLU A 338 1.99 -23.25 1.03
N ILE A 339 1.40 -22.27 0.35
CA ILE A 339 2.03 -20.96 0.10
C ILE A 339 2.13 -20.18 1.43
N VAL A 340 1.05 -20.19 2.21
CA VAL A 340 1.04 -19.55 3.54
C VAL A 340 2.07 -20.16 4.45
N ASP A 341 2.14 -21.50 4.52
CA ASP A 341 3.14 -22.22 5.31
C ASP A 341 4.56 -21.86 4.88
N ALA A 342 4.82 -21.80 3.57
CA ALA A 342 6.13 -21.46 3.02
C ALA A 342 6.55 -20.03 3.36
N LEU A 343 5.63 -19.07 3.33
CA LEU A 343 5.88 -17.69 3.75
C LEU A 343 6.32 -17.65 5.22
N PHE A 344 5.57 -18.28 6.12
CA PHE A 344 5.90 -18.31 7.55
C PHE A 344 7.17 -19.12 7.85
N GLU A 345 7.48 -20.18 7.10
CA GLU A 345 8.73 -20.91 7.21
C GLU A 345 9.93 -20.05 6.82
N GLY A 346 9.80 -19.23 5.77
CA GLY A 346 10.84 -18.27 5.39
C GLY A 346 11.09 -17.18 6.42
N LEU A 347 10.10 -16.90 7.25
CA LEU A 347 10.19 -15.89 8.32
C LEU A 347 10.73 -16.45 9.66
N LYS A 348 11.04 -17.71 9.78
CA LYS A 348 11.70 -18.29 10.97
C LYS A 348 13.18 -18.00 10.95
#